data_7ddf1881649ba393e00129b354354a19
#
_entry.id   7ddf1881649ba393e00129b354354a19
#
_cell.length_a   1.000
_cell.length_b   1.000
_cell.length_c   1.000
_cell.angle_alpha   90.00
_cell.angle_beta   90.00
_cell.angle_gamma   90.00
#
_symmetry.space_group_name_H-M   'P 1'
#
loop_
_entity.id
_entity.type
_entity.pdbx_description
1 polymer ?
#
loop_
_entity_poly.entity_id
_entity_poly.type
_entity_poly.pdbx_seq_one_letter_code
_entity_poly.pdbx_strand_id
1 'polypeptide(L)'
;MKKNILILSSALLLSASTFMIGCKKDDTTAPVVTINGSDVSLLLQDSYVDAGATANDDEDGAITVVTTSSVNTDLVGVYTVTYSATDAAGNEGTATRTVTVKNGQESMEGKYDGSETDAVGPYTYAGNTDATKTVTVTISNIVRNRIFMTRLGDFANNTVYMNITGTNIDMPNQTVNNVGTGTSTCDVHNRRSSGTGVKTTAPVGFTLTYSDEKLAPCSGSRATVNAVFIKK
;
A
#
# COMPACT_ATOMS: atom_id res chain seq x y z
N MET A 1 -14.28 -100.57 -46.20
CA MET A 1 -13.46 -99.48 -45.68
C MET A 1 -14.37 -98.45 -45.01
N LYS A 2 -14.41 -98.39 -43.69
CA LYS A 2 -15.25 -97.49 -42.93
C LYS A 2 -14.38 -96.34 -42.43
N LYS A 3 -14.62 -95.05 -42.84
CA LYS A 3 -13.98 -93.90 -42.28
C LYS A 3 -14.79 -93.36 -41.13
N ASN A 4 -14.19 -93.38 -39.92
CA ASN A 4 -14.74 -92.69 -38.77
C ASN A 4 -14.43 -91.21 -38.82
N ILE A 5 -15.45 -90.40 -38.74
CA ILE A 5 -15.31 -88.97 -38.59
C ILE A 5 -15.48 -88.64 -37.10
N LEU A 6 -14.41 -88.16 -36.50
CA LEU A 6 -14.37 -87.65 -35.11
C LEU A 6 -14.85 -86.21 -35.10
N ILE A 7 -15.96 -85.96 -34.48
CA ILE A 7 -16.48 -84.56 -34.22
C ILE A 7 -15.92 -84.10 -32.94
N LEU A 8 -14.98 -83.13 -33.00
CA LEU A 8 -14.55 -82.35 -31.80
C LEU A 8 -15.53 -81.24 -31.56
N SER A 9 -16.27 -81.35 -30.48
CA SER A 9 -17.08 -80.24 -29.94
C SER A 9 -16.20 -79.34 -29.07
N SER A 10 -15.77 -78.20 -29.59
CA SER A 10 -15.14 -77.17 -28.79
C SER A 10 -16.21 -76.33 -28.06
N ALA A 11 -16.33 -76.55 -26.78
CA ALA A 11 -17.13 -75.73 -25.88
C ALA A 11 -16.44 -74.35 -25.69
N LEU A 12 -16.96 -73.33 -26.32
CA LEU A 12 -16.53 -71.96 -26.14
C LEU A 12 -17.10 -71.44 -24.82
N LEU A 13 -16.29 -71.45 -23.73
CA LEU A 13 -16.59 -70.74 -22.48
C LEU A 13 -16.51 -69.26 -22.72
N LEU A 14 -17.66 -68.62 -22.89
CA LEU A 14 -17.79 -67.16 -22.92
C LEU A 14 -17.80 -66.67 -21.46
N SER A 15 -16.64 -66.28 -20.93
CA SER A 15 -16.53 -65.61 -19.64
C SER A 15 -17.13 -64.22 -19.75
N ALA A 16 -18.39 -64.03 -19.32
CA ALA A 16 -19.00 -62.73 -19.14
C ALA A 16 -18.32 -62.06 -17.92
N SER A 17 -17.28 -61.27 -18.13
CA SER A 17 -16.82 -60.33 -17.15
C SER A 17 -17.87 -59.24 -16.97
N THR A 18 -18.71 -59.37 -15.98
CA THR A 18 -19.60 -58.29 -15.53
C THR A 18 -18.74 -57.12 -15.04
N PHE A 19 -18.54 -56.14 -15.89
CA PHE A 19 -18.08 -54.81 -15.44
C PHE A 19 -19.17 -54.24 -14.56
N MET A 20 -18.96 -54.31 -13.22
CA MET A 20 -19.70 -53.52 -12.28
C MET A 20 -19.28 -52.07 -12.51
N ILE A 21 -19.97 -51.35 -13.39
CA ILE A 21 -19.93 -49.89 -13.42
C ILE A 21 -20.66 -49.47 -12.15
N GLY A 22 -19.93 -49.32 -11.06
CA GLY A 22 -20.41 -48.64 -9.87
C GLY A 22 -20.77 -47.22 -10.31
N CYS A 23 -22.02 -46.84 -10.18
CA CYS A 23 -22.42 -45.44 -10.33
C CYS A 23 -21.74 -44.67 -9.18
N LYS A 24 -20.53 -44.12 -9.43
CA LYS A 24 -19.90 -43.22 -8.48
C LYS A 24 -20.83 -42.00 -8.45
N LYS A 25 -21.30 -41.61 -7.27
CA LYS A 25 -22.00 -40.33 -7.10
C LYS A 25 -21.06 -39.25 -7.56
N ASP A 26 -21.54 -38.35 -8.41
CA ASP A 26 -20.75 -37.22 -8.84
C ASP A 26 -20.38 -36.37 -7.61
N ASP A 27 -19.11 -36.09 -7.45
CA ASP A 27 -18.62 -35.19 -6.43
C ASP A 27 -18.99 -33.72 -6.81
N THR A 28 -19.63 -33.03 -5.89
CA THR A 28 -20.04 -31.63 -6.03
C THR A 28 -19.54 -30.76 -4.88
N THR A 29 -18.68 -31.31 -4.03
CA THR A 29 -18.10 -30.63 -2.87
C THR A 29 -16.81 -29.94 -3.31
N ALA A 30 -16.66 -28.67 -3.00
CA ALA A 30 -15.42 -27.94 -3.31
C ALA A 30 -14.40 -28.12 -2.18
N PRO A 31 -13.11 -28.16 -2.49
CA PRO A 31 -12.03 -28.20 -1.49
C PRO A 31 -12.10 -27.04 -0.51
N VAL A 32 -11.85 -27.32 0.77
CA VAL A 32 -11.72 -26.29 1.80
C VAL A 32 -10.30 -25.77 1.81
N VAL A 33 -10.13 -24.50 1.43
CA VAL A 33 -8.83 -23.81 1.46
C VAL A 33 -8.65 -23.10 2.80
N THR A 34 -7.59 -23.44 3.52
CA THR A 34 -7.24 -22.86 4.83
C THR A 34 -5.95 -22.07 4.72
N ILE A 35 -6.02 -20.77 5.03
CA ILE A 35 -4.89 -19.84 4.97
C ILE A 35 -3.97 -20.06 6.17
N ASN A 36 -2.66 -20.12 5.94
CA ASN A 36 -1.65 -20.20 7.00
C ASN A 36 -1.37 -18.80 7.56
N GLY A 37 -1.85 -18.50 8.77
CA GLY A 37 -1.69 -17.21 9.43
C GLY A 37 -2.87 -16.25 9.16
N SER A 38 -2.62 -14.96 9.35
CA SER A 38 -3.62 -13.88 9.26
C SER A 38 -3.30 -12.88 8.18
N ASP A 39 -4.15 -11.87 8.05
CA ASP A 39 -3.87 -10.66 7.27
C ASP A 39 -2.58 -9.99 7.74
N VAL A 40 -1.86 -9.35 6.82
CA VAL A 40 -0.53 -8.78 7.05
C VAL A 40 -0.56 -7.27 6.87
N SER A 41 0.14 -6.56 7.76
CA SER A 41 0.41 -5.12 7.60
C SER A 41 1.91 -4.89 7.58
N LEU A 42 2.39 -4.26 6.49
CA LEU A 42 3.80 -3.99 6.21
C LEU A 42 4.02 -2.48 6.09
N LEU A 43 5.23 -2.05 6.31
CA LEU A 43 5.65 -0.74 5.86
C LEU A 43 6.14 -0.81 4.40
N LEU A 44 6.01 0.30 3.70
CA LEU A 44 6.52 0.47 2.34
C LEU A 44 7.98 0.01 2.25
N GLN A 45 8.32 -0.79 1.24
CA GLN A 45 9.63 -1.40 1.02
C GLN A 45 10.05 -2.48 2.04
N ASP A 46 9.15 -2.93 2.92
CA ASP A 46 9.40 -4.13 3.70
C ASP A 46 9.29 -5.38 2.82
N SER A 47 10.02 -6.42 3.16
CA SER A 47 9.92 -7.71 2.48
C SER A 47 8.61 -8.40 2.84
N TYR A 48 7.87 -8.87 1.85
CA TYR A 48 6.71 -9.72 2.02
C TYR A 48 7.07 -11.19 1.73
N VAL A 49 6.78 -12.05 2.69
CA VAL A 49 6.88 -13.51 2.52
C VAL A 49 5.50 -14.10 2.76
N ASP A 50 4.94 -14.75 1.75
CA ASP A 50 3.65 -15.42 1.88
C ASP A 50 3.78 -16.70 2.68
N ALA A 51 2.93 -16.87 3.70
CA ALA A 51 2.88 -18.09 4.53
C ALA A 51 2.11 -19.22 3.84
N GLY A 52 1.45 -18.95 2.69
CA GLY A 52 0.72 -19.92 1.91
C GLY A 52 -0.63 -20.33 2.52
N ALA A 53 -1.17 -21.42 1.97
CA ALA A 53 -2.40 -22.05 2.41
C ALA A 53 -2.33 -23.58 2.20
N THR A 54 -3.26 -24.31 2.81
CA THR A 54 -3.50 -25.72 2.56
C THR A 54 -4.92 -25.92 2.04
N ALA A 55 -5.15 -26.98 1.28
CA ALA A 55 -6.49 -27.35 0.84
C ALA A 55 -6.74 -28.84 1.09
N ASN A 56 -7.96 -29.15 1.48
CA ASN A 56 -8.41 -30.53 1.69
C ASN A 56 -9.85 -30.70 1.18
N ASP A 57 -10.07 -31.78 0.51
CA ASP A 57 -11.37 -32.19 0.02
C ASP A 57 -11.82 -33.47 0.74
N ASP A 58 -13.12 -33.74 0.78
CA ASP A 58 -13.67 -34.89 1.49
C ASP A 58 -13.53 -36.21 0.72
N GLU A 59 -13.47 -36.15 -0.63
CA GLU A 59 -13.24 -37.34 -1.48
C GLU A 59 -11.79 -37.48 -1.93
N ASP A 60 -11.17 -36.37 -2.36
CA ASP A 60 -9.82 -36.37 -2.94
C ASP A 60 -8.70 -36.13 -1.90
N GLY A 61 -9.05 -35.72 -0.67
CA GLY A 61 -8.07 -35.46 0.40
C GLY A 61 -7.27 -34.16 0.15
N ALA A 62 -5.96 -34.22 0.40
CA ALA A 62 -5.10 -33.04 0.28
C ALA A 62 -4.88 -32.64 -1.19
N ILE A 63 -5.19 -31.38 -1.53
CA ILE A 63 -5.09 -30.82 -2.87
C ILE A 63 -4.03 -29.72 -2.93
N THR A 64 -3.34 -29.63 -4.06
CA THR A 64 -2.35 -28.58 -4.28
C THR A 64 -3.02 -27.22 -4.43
N VAL A 65 -2.56 -26.24 -3.63
CA VAL A 65 -3.04 -24.85 -3.70
C VAL A 65 -2.27 -24.09 -4.76
N VAL A 66 -3.00 -23.37 -5.60
CA VAL A 66 -2.48 -22.37 -6.53
C VAL A 66 -2.59 -20.99 -5.87
N THR A 67 -1.50 -20.22 -5.84
CA THR A 67 -1.46 -18.90 -5.23
C THR A 67 -1.30 -17.84 -6.32
N THR A 68 -2.15 -16.82 -6.29
CA THR A 68 -2.06 -15.62 -7.13
C THR A 68 -1.92 -14.39 -6.22
N SER A 69 -0.87 -13.61 -6.43
CA SER A 69 -0.57 -12.43 -5.60
C SER A 69 -0.42 -11.19 -6.46
N SER A 70 -1.03 -10.09 -6.01
CA SER A 70 -0.86 -8.73 -6.57
C SER A 70 -0.02 -7.82 -5.67
N VAL A 71 0.59 -8.35 -4.61
CA VAL A 71 1.31 -7.56 -3.60
C VAL A 71 2.47 -6.80 -4.24
N ASN A 72 2.44 -5.48 -4.04
CA ASN A 72 3.52 -4.57 -4.42
C ASN A 72 3.95 -3.78 -3.18
N THR A 73 5.11 -4.12 -2.64
CA THR A 73 5.65 -3.47 -1.43
C THR A 73 6.29 -2.11 -1.71
N ASP A 74 6.45 -1.72 -2.97
CA ASP A 74 6.96 -0.40 -3.37
C ASP A 74 5.86 0.65 -3.52
N LEU A 75 4.60 0.27 -3.26
CA LEU A 75 3.45 1.17 -3.38
C LEU A 75 2.50 0.99 -2.19
N VAL A 76 2.13 2.09 -1.54
CA VAL A 76 1.10 2.08 -0.49
C VAL A 76 -0.23 1.61 -1.06
N GLY A 77 -0.86 0.66 -0.38
CA GLY A 77 -2.13 0.11 -0.84
C GLY A 77 -2.61 -1.09 -0.04
N VAL A 78 -3.77 -1.57 -0.43
CA VAL A 78 -4.35 -2.83 0.06
C VAL A 78 -4.33 -3.83 -1.09
N TYR A 79 -3.68 -4.95 -0.86
CA TYR A 79 -3.45 -5.99 -1.86
C TYR A 79 -4.12 -7.28 -1.42
N THR A 80 -4.47 -8.11 -2.39
CA THR A 80 -5.08 -9.42 -2.14
C THR A 80 -4.15 -10.51 -2.65
N VAL A 81 -3.97 -11.55 -1.83
CA VAL A 81 -3.43 -12.83 -2.22
C VAL A 81 -4.58 -13.81 -2.27
N THR A 82 -4.78 -14.45 -3.42
CA THR A 82 -5.83 -15.45 -3.63
C THR A 82 -5.21 -16.85 -3.69
N TYR A 83 -5.80 -17.75 -2.95
CA TYR A 83 -5.48 -19.16 -2.94
C TYR A 83 -6.63 -19.93 -3.53
N SER A 84 -6.39 -20.78 -4.52
CA SER A 84 -7.41 -21.66 -5.10
C SER A 84 -6.92 -23.10 -5.14
N ALA A 85 -7.87 -24.02 -5.02
CA ALA A 85 -7.64 -25.43 -5.19
C ALA A 85 -8.81 -26.03 -5.94
N THR A 86 -8.53 -26.93 -6.90
CA THR A 86 -9.55 -27.60 -7.72
C THR A 86 -9.39 -29.09 -7.52
N ASP A 87 -10.47 -29.80 -7.20
CA ASP A 87 -10.52 -31.25 -7.06
C ASP A 87 -10.52 -31.99 -8.41
N ALA A 88 -10.54 -33.29 -8.39
CA ALA A 88 -10.58 -34.12 -9.59
C ALA A 88 -11.93 -34.05 -10.33
N ALA A 89 -13.01 -33.68 -9.65
CA ALA A 89 -14.34 -33.48 -10.24
C ALA A 89 -14.49 -32.10 -10.90
N GLY A 90 -13.59 -31.14 -10.61
CA GLY A 90 -13.58 -29.79 -11.16
C GLY A 90 -14.23 -28.76 -10.26
N ASN A 91 -14.55 -29.08 -8.98
CA ASN A 91 -15.06 -28.09 -8.04
C ASN A 91 -13.88 -27.25 -7.51
N GLU A 92 -14.07 -25.93 -7.43
CA GLU A 92 -13.04 -24.98 -7.01
C GLU A 92 -13.35 -24.39 -5.63
N GLY A 93 -12.41 -24.50 -4.71
CA GLY A 93 -12.38 -23.79 -3.43
C GLY A 93 -11.42 -22.63 -3.47
N THR A 94 -11.77 -21.49 -2.82
CA THR A 94 -10.93 -20.31 -2.77
C THR A 94 -10.89 -19.70 -1.37
N ALA A 95 -9.76 -19.05 -1.07
CA ALA A 95 -9.61 -18.20 0.12
C ALA A 95 -8.70 -17.00 -0.22
N THR A 96 -8.83 -15.89 0.52
CA THR A 96 -8.04 -14.68 0.27
C THR A 96 -7.41 -14.15 1.54
N ARG A 97 -6.17 -13.65 1.42
CA ARG A 97 -5.46 -12.89 2.44
C ARG A 97 -5.35 -11.44 2.01
N THR A 98 -5.56 -10.52 2.95
CA THR A 98 -5.31 -9.09 2.76
C THR A 98 -3.90 -8.75 3.21
N VAL A 99 -3.17 -8.03 2.36
CA VAL A 99 -1.86 -7.45 2.67
C VAL A 99 -1.96 -5.93 2.53
N THR A 100 -1.73 -5.21 3.64
CA THR A 100 -1.79 -3.74 3.65
C THR A 100 -0.38 -3.18 3.73
N VAL A 101 0.02 -2.41 2.72
CA VAL A 101 1.30 -1.68 2.69
C VAL A 101 1.06 -0.23 3.08
N LYS A 102 1.76 0.25 4.11
CA LYS A 102 1.60 1.58 4.73
C LYS A 102 2.87 2.41 4.59
N ASN A 103 2.72 3.73 4.55
CA ASN A 103 3.85 4.66 4.60
C ASN A 103 4.53 4.69 5.98
N GLY A 104 3.77 4.55 7.06
CA GLY A 104 4.22 4.66 8.46
C GLY A 104 3.97 6.03 9.08
N GLN A 105 3.42 6.99 8.33
CA GLN A 105 3.10 8.34 8.79
C GLN A 105 1.62 8.70 8.57
N GLU A 106 0.73 7.73 8.49
CA GLU A 106 -0.70 7.92 8.26
C GLU A 106 -1.36 8.85 9.29
N SER A 107 -0.87 8.82 10.53
CA SER A 107 -1.36 9.72 11.59
C SER A 107 -1.09 11.19 11.30
N MET A 108 -0.09 11.49 10.47
CA MET A 108 0.27 12.86 10.09
C MET A 108 -0.59 13.41 8.96
N GLU A 109 -1.29 12.56 8.21
CA GLU A 109 -2.13 13.02 7.10
C GLU A 109 -3.32 13.85 7.59
N GLY A 110 -3.58 14.97 6.95
CA GLY A 110 -4.73 15.82 7.29
C GLY A 110 -4.47 17.31 7.16
N LYS A 111 -5.39 18.08 7.74
CA LYS A 111 -5.33 19.55 7.77
C LYS A 111 -4.77 20.03 9.09
N TYR A 112 -4.03 21.13 9.03
CA TYR A 112 -3.34 21.70 10.19
C TYR A 112 -3.60 23.20 10.31
N ASP A 113 -3.72 23.65 11.55
CA ASP A 113 -3.51 25.03 11.91
C ASP A 113 -2.02 25.24 12.16
N GLY A 114 -1.47 26.30 11.62
CA GLY A 114 -0.05 26.63 11.76
C GLY A 114 0.18 28.04 12.26
N SER A 115 1.31 28.23 12.92
CA SER A 115 1.88 29.54 13.22
C SER A 115 3.35 29.52 12.84
N GLU A 116 3.81 30.58 12.26
CA GLU A 116 5.19 30.79 11.86
C GLU A 116 5.72 32.10 12.45
N THR A 117 6.96 32.12 12.84
CA THR A 117 7.63 33.31 13.38
C THR A 117 9.00 33.42 12.73
N ASP A 118 9.29 34.55 12.13
CA ASP A 118 10.60 34.93 11.63
C ASP A 118 11.07 36.25 12.25
N ALA A 119 12.12 36.83 11.73
CA ALA A 119 12.66 38.11 12.17
C ALA A 119 11.72 39.32 11.93
N VAL A 120 10.68 39.16 11.13
CA VAL A 120 9.73 40.22 10.76
C VAL A 120 8.47 40.18 11.63
N GLY A 121 8.09 39.00 12.16
CA GLY A 121 6.96 38.88 13.08
C GLY A 121 6.20 37.53 12.97
N PRO A 122 5.19 37.35 13.81
CA PRO A 122 4.39 36.12 13.83
C PRO A 122 3.35 36.12 12.70
N TYR A 123 3.27 35.00 11.99
CA TYR A 123 2.21 34.69 11.01
C TYR A 123 1.37 33.54 11.55
N THR A 124 0.06 33.70 11.56
CA THR A 124 -0.85 32.70 12.11
C THR A 124 -1.83 32.20 11.04
N TYR A 125 -1.90 30.91 10.87
CA TYR A 125 -2.87 30.24 10.00
C TYR A 125 -4.06 29.65 10.80
N ALA A 126 -4.15 29.96 12.11
CA ALA A 126 -5.17 29.45 13.00
C ALA A 126 -6.55 30.04 12.70
N GLY A 127 -7.57 29.20 12.74
CA GLY A 127 -8.96 29.64 12.64
C GLY A 127 -9.39 30.11 11.26
N ASN A 128 -8.58 29.96 10.23
CA ASN A 128 -8.91 30.42 8.90
C ASN A 128 -9.81 29.39 8.19
N THR A 129 -11.06 29.76 7.95
CA THR A 129 -12.01 28.98 7.13
C THR A 129 -11.71 29.05 5.62
N ASP A 130 -10.80 29.91 5.23
CA ASP A 130 -10.34 30.04 3.84
C ASP A 130 -9.50 28.80 3.47
N ALA A 131 -10.03 27.97 2.58
CA ALA A 131 -9.35 26.79 2.08
C ALA A 131 -7.99 27.11 1.42
N THR A 132 -7.77 28.37 1.01
CA THR A 132 -6.50 28.81 0.42
C THR A 132 -5.40 29.03 1.47
N LYS A 133 -5.74 29.05 2.74
CA LYS A 133 -4.81 29.28 3.86
C LYS A 133 -4.63 28.06 4.77
N THR A 134 -5.23 26.92 4.45
CA THR A 134 -5.06 25.69 5.21
C THR A 134 -3.80 24.96 4.79
N VAL A 135 -2.97 24.58 5.76
CA VAL A 135 -1.86 23.67 5.55
C VAL A 135 -2.42 22.24 5.46
N THR A 136 -2.09 21.54 4.40
CA THR A 136 -2.49 20.14 4.23
C THR A 136 -1.24 19.27 4.18
N VAL A 137 -1.24 18.21 4.98
CA VAL A 137 -0.21 17.18 4.97
C VAL A 137 -0.78 15.93 4.30
N THR A 138 -0.03 15.39 3.35
CA THR A 138 -0.31 14.11 2.69
C THR A 138 0.88 13.19 2.81
N ILE A 139 0.64 11.88 2.78
CA ILE A 139 1.72 10.89 2.80
C ILE A 139 2.22 10.57 1.40
N SER A 140 3.49 10.17 1.30
CA SER A 140 4.01 9.59 0.06
C SER A 140 3.50 8.17 -0.11
N ASN A 141 3.07 7.82 -1.30
CA ASN A 141 2.64 6.46 -1.64
C ASN A 141 3.80 5.56 -2.15
N ILE A 142 4.99 6.13 -2.36
CA ILE A 142 6.16 5.43 -2.93
C ILE A 142 7.45 5.58 -2.11
N VAL A 143 7.47 6.50 -1.13
CA VAL A 143 8.66 6.70 -0.28
C VAL A 143 8.26 6.57 1.18
N ARG A 144 8.84 5.57 1.84
CA ARG A 144 8.61 5.29 3.26
C ARG A 144 8.90 6.51 4.14
N ASN A 145 8.04 6.74 5.11
CA ASN A 145 8.18 7.83 6.10
C ASN A 145 8.29 9.23 5.50
N ARG A 146 7.88 9.43 4.25
CA ARG A 146 7.83 10.75 3.62
C ARG A 146 6.44 11.33 3.65
N ILE A 147 6.36 12.59 4.05
CA ILE A 147 5.15 13.40 3.95
C ILE A 147 5.38 14.58 3.00
N PHE A 148 4.30 15.07 2.44
CA PHE A 148 4.25 16.32 1.69
C PHE A 148 3.41 17.32 2.47
N MET A 149 3.84 18.56 2.49
CA MET A 149 3.09 19.65 3.06
C MET A 149 2.83 20.70 1.98
N THR A 150 1.57 21.02 1.78
CA THR A 150 1.20 22.19 0.96
C THR A 150 1.33 23.42 1.81
N ARG A 151 1.85 24.49 1.23
CA ARG A 151 1.98 25.80 1.85
C ARG A 151 2.98 25.84 3.02
N LEU A 152 4.20 26.16 2.68
CA LEU A 152 5.23 26.59 3.62
C LEU A 152 5.38 28.11 3.50
N GLY A 153 5.25 28.81 4.61
CA GLY A 153 5.26 30.28 4.59
C GLY A 153 4.01 30.90 3.98
N ASP A 154 4.10 32.13 3.59
CA ASP A 154 2.99 32.94 3.05
C ASP A 154 2.54 32.54 1.62
N PHE A 155 3.09 31.46 1.07
CA PHE A 155 2.96 31.07 -0.33
C PHE A 155 1.88 30.02 -0.56
N ALA A 156 0.82 30.40 -1.24
CA ALA A 156 -0.40 29.63 -1.38
C ALA A 156 -0.27 28.31 -2.18
N ASN A 157 0.77 28.15 -3.00
CA ASN A 157 0.82 27.06 -3.99
C ASN A 157 2.14 26.28 -4.00
N ASN A 158 2.84 26.23 -2.89
CA ASN A 158 4.04 25.41 -2.80
C ASN A 158 3.76 24.05 -2.15
N THR A 159 4.54 23.05 -2.50
CA THR A 159 4.57 21.75 -1.85
C THR A 159 6.01 21.42 -1.49
N VAL A 160 6.24 21.16 -0.24
CA VAL A 160 7.53 20.68 0.26
C VAL A 160 7.39 19.25 0.73
N TYR A 161 8.46 18.47 0.66
CA TYR A 161 8.48 17.16 1.27
C TYR A 161 9.41 17.13 2.48
N MET A 162 9.09 16.26 3.41
CA MET A 162 9.84 16.01 4.63
C MET A 162 9.95 14.52 4.86
N ASN A 163 11.10 14.08 5.35
CA ASN A 163 11.35 12.71 5.77
C ASN A 163 11.26 12.62 7.30
N ILE A 164 10.67 11.56 7.81
CA ILE A 164 10.44 11.37 9.24
C ILE A 164 11.20 10.14 9.72
N THR A 165 12.04 10.33 10.75
CA THR A 165 12.76 9.23 11.41
C THR A 165 12.45 9.27 12.90
N GLY A 166 11.61 8.33 13.36
CA GLY A 166 11.07 8.37 14.71
C GLY A 166 10.21 9.61 14.92
N THR A 167 10.65 10.51 15.80
CA THR A 167 10.03 11.82 16.03
C THR A 167 10.69 12.95 15.22
N ASN A 168 11.87 12.72 14.65
CA ASN A 168 12.61 13.75 13.95
C ASN A 168 12.07 13.96 12.54
N ILE A 169 11.98 15.21 12.14
CA ILE A 169 11.61 15.65 10.80
C ILE A 169 12.84 16.27 10.14
N ASP A 170 13.14 15.83 8.94
CA ASP A 170 14.15 16.40 8.08
C ASP A 170 13.48 16.93 6.79
N MET A 171 13.61 18.21 6.56
CA MET A 171 13.24 18.85 5.32
C MET A 171 14.52 19.12 4.52
N PRO A 172 14.88 18.25 3.58
CA PRO A 172 16.11 18.41 2.82
C PRO A 172 16.05 19.64 1.95
N ASN A 173 17.23 20.10 1.53
CA ASN A 173 17.35 21.25 0.64
C ASN A 173 16.60 20.98 -0.68
N GLN A 174 15.55 21.74 -0.93
CA GLN A 174 14.68 21.58 -2.09
C GLN A 174 14.31 22.93 -2.68
N THR A 175 14.17 22.97 -3.99
CA THR A 175 13.65 24.14 -4.70
C THR A 175 12.14 24.08 -4.71
N VAL A 176 11.51 25.11 -4.20
CA VAL A 176 10.06 25.26 -4.17
C VAL A 176 9.65 26.26 -5.22
N ASN A 177 8.83 25.83 -6.16
CA ASN A 177 8.29 26.72 -7.17
C ASN A 177 7.23 27.63 -6.54
N ASN A 178 7.50 28.90 -6.47
CA ASN A 178 6.57 29.87 -5.92
C ASN A 178 5.78 30.53 -7.05
N VAL A 179 4.51 30.22 -7.14
CA VAL A 179 3.55 30.94 -7.99
C VAL A 179 2.80 31.93 -7.09
N GLY A 180 3.50 32.95 -6.61
CA GLY A 180 2.88 34.02 -5.84
C GLY A 180 1.94 34.87 -6.71
N THR A 181 0.92 35.42 -6.08
CA THR A 181 -0.01 36.39 -6.72
C THR A 181 0.44 37.83 -6.53
N GLY A 182 1.66 38.03 -6.05
CA GLY A 182 2.23 39.36 -5.80
C GLY A 182 2.53 40.13 -7.08
N THR A 183 2.43 41.47 -6.99
CA THR A 183 2.72 42.37 -8.08
C THR A 183 4.22 42.62 -8.27
N SER A 184 5.04 42.18 -7.34
CA SER A 184 6.50 42.29 -7.41
C SER A 184 7.10 41.10 -8.14
N THR A 185 8.04 41.35 -9.05
CA THR A 185 8.79 40.29 -9.73
C THR A 185 9.54 39.38 -8.78
N CYS A 186 9.80 39.80 -7.54
CA CYS A 186 10.47 39.02 -6.51
C CYS A 186 9.53 38.10 -5.68
N ASP A 187 8.22 38.29 -5.82
CA ASP A 187 7.23 37.44 -5.09
C ASP A 187 6.86 36.14 -5.84
N VAL A 188 7.24 36.06 -7.12
CA VAL A 188 6.93 34.93 -8.01
C VAL A 188 8.12 34.01 -8.29
N HIS A 189 9.24 34.16 -7.57
CA HIS A 189 10.45 33.37 -7.84
C HIS A 189 10.57 32.11 -6.99
N ASN A 190 11.27 31.14 -7.57
CA ASN A 190 11.62 29.91 -6.88
C ASN A 190 12.42 30.19 -5.61
N ARG A 191 12.16 29.42 -4.57
CA ARG A 191 12.87 29.47 -3.29
C ARG A 191 13.57 28.15 -3.02
N ARG A 192 14.63 28.23 -2.24
CA ARG A 192 15.31 27.07 -1.69
C ARG A 192 15.00 26.99 -0.21
N SER A 193 14.39 25.91 0.21
CA SER A 193 14.00 25.72 1.60
C SER A 193 14.60 24.43 2.15
N SER A 194 15.08 24.49 3.39
CA SER A 194 15.56 23.32 4.13
C SER A 194 15.36 23.55 5.63
N GLY A 195 15.18 22.47 6.40
CA GLY A 195 14.96 22.61 7.82
C GLY A 195 14.89 21.29 8.57
N THR A 196 14.74 21.41 9.87
CA THR A 196 14.55 20.27 10.77
C THR A 196 13.41 20.53 11.73
N GLY A 197 12.81 19.48 12.27
CA GLY A 197 11.68 19.60 13.18
C GLY A 197 11.46 18.36 14.01
N VAL A 198 10.40 18.41 14.83
CA VAL A 198 10.00 17.31 15.70
C VAL A 198 8.49 17.08 15.61
N LYS A 199 8.13 15.81 15.42
CA LYS A 199 6.74 15.34 15.46
C LYS A 199 6.25 15.23 16.90
N THR A 200 5.01 15.65 17.15
CA THR A 200 4.28 15.47 18.42
C THR A 200 3.11 14.50 18.22
N THR A 201 2.77 13.79 19.28
CA THR A 201 1.68 12.79 19.26
C THR A 201 0.44 13.22 20.05
N ALA A 202 0.59 14.19 20.95
CA ALA A 202 -0.51 14.73 21.76
C ALA A 202 -0.25 16.22 22.11
N PRO A 203 -0.86 17.19 21.42
CA PRO A 203 -1.67 17.04 20.21
C PRO A 203 -0.85 16.53 19.02
N VAL A 204 -1.53 15.88 18.07
CA VAL A 204 -0.87 15.47 16.82
C VAL A 204 -0.44 16.72 16.08
N GLY A 205 0.83 16.80 15.76
CA GLY A 205 1.39 18.00 15.13
C GLY A 205 2.88 17.89 14.91
N PHE A 206 3.51 19.01 14.60
CA PHE A 206 4.97 19.10 14.50
C PHE A 206 5.46 20.53 14.61
N THR A 207 6.71 20.66 15.04
CA THR A 207 7.45 21.90 14.93
C THR A 207 8.45 21.78 13.79
N LEU A 208 8.75 22.89 13.15
CA LEU A 208 9.72 22.97 12.07
C LEU A 208 10.52 24.26 12.18
N THR A 209 11.84 24.16 12.20
CA THR A 209 12.74 25.30 12.02
C THR A 209 13.35 25.16 10.64
N TYR A 210 13.08 26.12 9.76
CA TYR A 210 13.56 26.07 8.39
C TYR A 210 14.15 27.38 7.94
N SER A 211 14.99 27.34 6.92
CA SER A 211 15.51 28.51 6.24
C SER A 211 14.92 28.60 4.84
N ASP A 212 14.62 29.82 4.43
CA ASP A 212 14.06 30.12 3.14
C ASP A 212 14.95 31.16 2.41
N GLU A 213 15.41 30.80 1.22
CA GLU A 213 16.33 31.61 0.40
C GLU A 213 15.68 31.90 -0.94
N LYS A 214 15.56 33.19 -1.28
CA LYS A 214 15.12 33.61 -2.60
C LYS A 214 16.21 33.32 -3.62
N LEU A 215 15.85 32.64 -4.71
CA LEU A 215 16.77 32.37 -5.82
C LEU A 215 16.79 33.53 -6.82
N ALA A 216 17.86 33.60 -7.61
CA ALA A 216 17.99 34.62 -8.63
C ALA A 216 16.74 34.74 -9.53
N PRO A 217 16.41 35.98 -10.03
CA PRO A 217 17.17 37.23 -9.98
C PRO A 217 17.03 38.03 -8.67
N CYS A 218 16.24 37.57 -7.74
CA CYS A 218 15.95 38.25 -6.48
C CYS A 218 16.70 37.59 -5.32
N SER A 219 18.00 37.76 -5.25
CA SER A 219 18.81 37.29 -4.12
C SER A 219 18.42 38.04 -2.84
N GLY A 220 18.08 37.27 -1.79
CA GLY A 220 17.79 37.80 -0.46
C GLY A 220 18.40 36.88 0.61
N SER A 221 18.64 37.45 1.79
CA SER A 221 19.19 36.70 2.93
C SER A 221 18.28 35.52 3.31
N ARG A 222 18.86 34.41 3.74
CA ARG A 222 18.15 33.30 4.38
C ARG A 222 17.45 33.82 5.63
N ALA A 223 16.13 33.79 5.65
CA ALA A 223 15.36 33.95 6.86
C ALA A 223 15.26 32.59 7.57
N THR A 224 15.47 32.56 8.88
CA THR A 224 15.16 31.41 9.69
C THR A 224 13.73 31.58 10.22
N VAL A 225 12.90 30.60 9.97
CA VAL A 225 11.50 30.57 10.35
C VAL A 225 11.29 29.44 11.34
N ASN A 226 10.62 29.73 12.47
CA ASN A 226 10.15 28.73 13.40
C ASN A 226 8.63 28.57 13.23
N ALA A 227 8.21 27.34 13.02
CA ALA A 227 6.82 27.02 12.74
C ALA A 227 6.29 25.94 13.70
N VAL A 228 5.03 26.05 14.05
CA VAL A 228 4.28 25.06 14.82
C VAL A 228 3.01 24.72 14.06
N PHE A 229 2.77 23.45 13.82
CA PHE A 229 1.59 22.94 13.12
C PHE A 229 0.85 21.95 14.03
N ILE A 230 -0.44 22.15 14.21
CA ILE A 230 -1.33 21.32 15.04
C ILE A 230 -2.45 20.79 14.15
N LYS A 231 -2.64 19.47 14.15
CA LYS A 231 -3.69 18.82 13.36
C LYS A 231 -5.07 19.20 13.89
N LYS A 232 -5.99 19.51 12.97
CA LYS A 232 -7.42 19.78 13.26
C LYS A 232 -8.18 18.50 13.58
#